data_d81a68ea7c1b86c3842bd162f7f15d38
#
_entry.id   d81a68ea7c1b86c3842bd162f7f15d38
#
_cell.length_a   1.000
_cell.length_b   1.000
_cell.length_c   1.000
_cell.angle_alpha   90.00
_cell.angle_beta   90.00
_cell.angle_gamma   90.00
#
_symmetry.space_group_name_H-M   'P 1'
#
loop_
_entity.id
_entity.type
_entity.pdbx_description
1 polymer ?
#
loop_
_entity_poly.entity_id
_entity_poly.type
_entity_poly.pdbx_seq_one_letter_code
_entity_poly.pdbx_strand_id
1 'polypeptide(L)'
;MEYIVYRRFKADGIDGTFNLRYGTLVTERDGFLFSKDGRKICAATSENGWEHFRPNTPEGAYRQEMLAALYQWYGKNGCGDDFADDLWPGQENGYWKNRLRTASTERLRQIYFEKFGVIPCMQ
;
A
#
# COMPACT_ATOMS: atom_id res chain seq x y z
N MET A 1 -1.14 -10.61 12.36
CA MET A 1 0.04 -9.77 12.08
C MET A 1 -0.24 -8.35 12.56
N GLU A 2 0.75 -7.70 13.12
CA GLU A 2 0.61 -6.32 13.59
C GLU A 2 0.86 -5.34 12.45
N TYR A 3 -0.03 -4.35 12.35
CA TYR A 3 0.11 -3.22 11.44
C TYR A 3 0.18 -1.92 12.24
N ILE A 4 0.68 -0.87 11.62
CA ILE A 4 0.78 0.45 12.25
C ILE A 4 0.17 1.50 11.33
N VAL A 5 -0.50 2.49 11.93
CA VAL A 5 -1.01 3.65 11.19
C VAL A 5 0.16 4.58 10.89
N TYR A 6 0.49 4.73 9.63
CA TYR A 6 1.57 5.65 9.22
C TYR A 6 1.02 6.96 8.64
N ARG A 7 -0.28 7.02 8.38
CA ARG A 7 -1.00 8.24 8.00
C ARG A 7 -2.35 8.21 8.70
N ARG A 8 -2.69 9.29 9.41
CA ARG A 8 -3.95 9.36 10.15
C ARG A 8 -5.13 8.89 9.32
N PHE A 9 -5.92 7.99 9.87
CA PHE A 9 -7.14 7.48 9.26
C PHE A 9 -8.35 8.03 10.00
N LYS A 10 -9.01 9.00 9.41
CA LYS A 10 -10.24 9.59 9.96
C LYS A 10 -11.33 9.44 8.90
N ALA A 11 -12.02 8.31 8.93
CA ALA A 11 -13.03 7.99 7.91
C ALA A 11 -13.93 6.86 8.40
N ASP A 12 -14.97 6.58 7.64
CA ASP A 12 -15.82 5.42 7.89
C ASP A 12 -15.10 4.16 7.43
N GLY A 13 -15.08 3.16 8.32
CA GLY A 13 -14.63 1.82 8.01
C GLY A 13 -15.81 0.86 7.93
N ILE A 14 -15.51 -0.45 7.91
CA ILE A 14 -16.55 -1.49 7.81
C ILE A 14 -17.47 -1.45 9.05
N ASP A 15 -16.89 -1.37 10.25
CA ASP A 15 -17.64 -1.42 11.51
C ASP A 15 -17.82 -0.05 12.17
N GLY A 16 -17.96 1.01 11.38
CA GLY A 16 -18.24 2.33 11.89
C GLY A 16 -17.18 3.36 11.55
N THR A 17 -17.22 4.49 12.25
CA THR A 17 -16.31 5.61 12.03
C THR A 17 -15.05 5.43 12.87
N PHE A 18 -13.89 5.71 12.29
CA PHE A 18 -12.59 5.60 12.95
C PHE A 18 -11.87 6.95 12.93
N ASN A 19 -11.07 7.16 13.97
CA ASN A 19 -10.16 8.30 14.06
C ASN A 19 -8.85 7.76 14.63
N LEU A 20 -8.00 7.21 13.76
CA LEU A 20 -6.77 6.53 14.15
C LEU A 20 -5.58 7.43 13.85
N ARG A 21 -4.82 7.76 14.89
CA ARG A 21 -3.65 8.63 14.77
C ARG A 21 -2.41 7.86 14.32
N TYR A 22 -1.46 8.59 13.76
CA TYR A 22 -0.15 8.07 13.44
C TYR A 22 0.44 7.30 14.64
N GLY A 23 0.99 6.13 14.36
CA GLY A 23 1.60 5.29 15.39
C GLY A 23 0.66 4.33 16.10
N THR A 24 -0.66 4.42 15.85
CA THR A 24 -1.62 3.49 16.43
C THR A 24 -1.40 2.08 15.87
N LEU A 25 -1.40 1.08 16.74
CA LEU A 25 -1.25 -0.32 16.33
C LEU A 25 -2.62 -0.93 16.07
N VAL A 26 -2.71 -1.69 14.98
CA VAL A 26 -3.91 -2.45 14.61
C VAL A 26 -3.49 -3.88 14.27
N THR A 27 -4.45 -4.79 14.21
CA THR A 27 -4.18 -6.20 13.94
C THR A 27 -4.75 -6.60 12.59
N GLU A 28 -3.97 -7.32 11.80
CA GLU A 28 -4.45 -7.92 10.55
C GLU A 28 -4.82 -9.38 10.82
N ARG A 29 -6.04 -9.76 10.40
CA ARG A 29 -6.53 -11.14 10.42
C ARG A 29 -7.33 -11.40 9.16
N ASP A 30 -7.00 -12.48 8.46
CA ASP A 30 -7.73 -12.91 7.26
C ASP A 30 -7.84 -11.82 6.19
N GLY A 31 -6.81 -10.98 6.09
CA GLY A 31 -6.77 -9.90 5.10
C GLY A 31 -7.45 -8.62 5.52
N PHE A 32 -7.99 -8.54 6.73
CA PHE A 32 -8.66 -7.33 7.23
C PHE A 32 -7.93 -6.75 8.43
N LEU A 33 -8.02 -5.42 8.57
CA LEU A 33 -7.45 -4.69 9.70
C LEU A 33 -8.50 -4.46 10.77
N PHE A 34 -8.12 -4.70 12.02
CA PHE A 34 -9.00 -4.56 13.18
C PHE A 34 -8.39 -3.60 14.19
N SER A 35 -9.22 -2.74 14.76
CA SER A 35 -8.82 -1.88 15.86
C SER A 35 -8.65 -2.70 17.14
N LYS A 36 -8.08 -2.08 18.18
CA LYS A 36 -7.86 -2.75 19.47
C LYS A 36 -9.15 -3.24 20.10
N ASP A 37 -10.26 -2.54 19.88
CA ASP A 37 -11.57 -2.92 20.39
C ASP A 37 -12.28 -3.97 19.53
N GLY A 38 -11.60 -4.53 18.52
CA GLY A 38 -12.10 -5.63 17.70
C GLY A 38 -12.99 -5.23 16.55
N ARG A 39 -13.12 -3.93 16.25
CA ARG A 39 -13.91 -3.47 15.12
C ARG A 39 -13.12 -3.57 13.83
N LYS A 40 -13.76 -4.05 12.77
CA LYS A 40 -13.16 -4.19 11.44
C LYS A 40 -13.06 -2.83 10.76
N ILE A 41 -11.86 -2.46 10.33
CA ILE A 41 -11.59 -1.16 9.71
C ILE A 41 -11.75 -1.24 8.19
N CYS A 42 -10.91 -2.00 7.53
CA CYS A 42 -10.90 -2.15 6.07
C CYS A 42 -10.04 -3.34 5.69
N ALA A 43 -10.11 -3.74 4.42
CA ALA A 43 -9.18 -4.75 3.92
C ALA A 43 -7.77 -4.17 3.85
N ALA A 44 -6.77 -4.95 4.25
CA ALA A 44 -5.37 -4.52 4.25
C ALA A 44 -4.88 -4.16 2.84
N THR A 45 -5.44 -4.82 1.82
CA THR A 45 -5.09 -4.60 0.42
C THR A 45 -5.96 -3.54 -0.26
N SER A 46 -6.94 -2.97 0.44
CA SER A 46 -7.75 -1.87 -0.11
C SER A 46 -6.93 -0.60 -0.23
N GLU A 47 -7.43 0.37 -0.98
CA GLU A 47 -6.77 1.66 -1.12
C GLU A 47 -6.59 2.33 0.24
N ASN A 48 -7.62 2.32 1.10
CA ASN A 48 -7.52 2.87 2.45
C ASN A 48 -6.50 2.11 3.30
N GLY A 49 -6.49 0.78 3.20
CA GLY A 49 -5.51 -0.04 3.92
C GLY A 49 -4.10 0.29 3.48
N TRP A 50 -3.90 0.43 2.20
CA TRP A 50 -2.59 0.75 1.65
C TRP A 50 -2.13 2.17 2.01
N GLU A 51 -3.01 3.15 1.93
CA GLU A 51 -2.66 4.56 2.13
C GLU A 51 -2.38 4.92 3.59
N HIS A 52 -3.01 4.24 4.53
CA HIS A 52 -2.96 4.62 5.94
C HIS A 52 -2.24 3.63 6.85
N PHE A 53 -2.08 2.39 6.42
CA PHE A 53 -1.55 1.31 7.26
C PHE A 53 -0.40 0.61 6.56
N ARG A 54 0.52 0.07 7.36
CA ARG A 54 1.61 -0.77 6.84
C ARG A 54 1.93 -1.86 7.85
N PRO A 55 2.46 -3.01 7.41
CA PRO A 55 2.95 -4.00 8.35
C PRO A 55 4.00 -3.39 9.27
N ASN A 56 3.91 -3.68 10.56
CA ASN A 56 4.86 -3.18 11.55
C ASN A 56 6.10 -4.08 11.57
N THR A 57 6.80 -4.16 10.43
CA THR A 57 8.01 -4.96 10.24
C THR A 57 8.99 -4.16 9.36
N PRO A 58 10.30 -4.45 9.44
CA PRO A 58 11.28 -3.80 8.55
C PRO A 58 10.96 -3.98 7.07
N GLU A 59 10.54 -5.18 6.64
CA GLU A 59 10.17 -5.42 5.24
C GLU A 59 8.95 -4.62 4.84
N GLY A 60 7.93 -4.56 5.71
CA GLY A 60 6.73 -3.76 5.44
C GLY A 60 7.03 -2.30 5.28
N ALA A 61 7.89 -1.75 6.12
CA ALA A 61 8.34 -0.36 6.03
C ALA A 61 9.11 -0.12 4.73
N TYR A 62 9.99 -1.04 4.37
CA TYR A 62 10.79 -0.97 3.15
C TYR A 62 9.91 -0.96 1.89
N ARG A 63 8.94 -1.90 1.83
CA ARG A 63 7.98 -1.96 0.73
C ARG A 63 7.18 -0.66 0.61
N GLN A 64 6.71 -0.16 1.73
CA GLN A 64 5.87 1.05 1.75
C GLN A 64 6.63 2.26 1.26
N GLU A 65 7.92 2.38 1.60
CA GLU A 65 8.77 3.46 1.11
C GLU A 65 8.88 3.42 -0.42
N MET A 66 9.13 2.24 -0.98
CA MET A 66 9.20 2.07 -2.44
C MET A 66 7.84 2.37 -3.10
N LEU A 67 6.76 1.85 -2.53
CA LEU A 67 5.42 2.07 -3.07
C LEU A 67 5.05 3.55 -3.08
N ALA A 68 5.34 4.29 -2.01
CA ALA A 68 5.04 5.71 -1.94
C ALA A 68 5.76 6.48 -3.05
N ALA A 69 7.04 6.20 -3.25
CA ALA A 69 7.83 6.85 -4.31
C ALA A 69 7.31 6.49 -5.70
N LEU A 70 7.01 5.22 -5.95
CA LEU A 70 6.50 4.76 -7.24
C LEU A 70 5.11 5.31 -7.54
N TYR A 71 4.24 5.40 -6.55
CA TYR A 71 2.93 6.02 -6.72
C TYR A 71 3.04 7.47 -7.18
N GLN A 72 3.94 8.23 -6.57
CA GLN A 72 4.17 9.61 -6.97
C GLN A 72 4.70 9.67 -8.40
N TRP A 73 5.66 8.80 -8.73
CA TRP A 73 6.25 8.79 -10.06
C TRP A 73 5.21 8.46 -11.13
N TYR A 74 4.43 7.38 -10.94
CA TYR A 74 3.41 6.98 -11.91
C TYR A 74 2.24 7.96 -11.96
N GLY A 75 1.88 8.54 -10.84
CA GLY A 75 0.83 9.57 -10.80
C GLY A 75 1.19 10.80 -11.61
N LYS A 76 2.48 11.14 -11.66
CA LYS A 76 2.98 12.29 -12.41
C LYS A 76 3.25 11.97 -13.88
N ASN A 77 3.79 10.80 -14.17
CA ASN A 77 4.30 10.44 -15.50
C ASN A 77 3.41 9.46 -16.27
N GLY A 78 2.44 8.84 -15.59
CA GLY A 78 1.63 7.78 -16.18
C GLY A 78 2.37 6.45 -16.21
N CYS A 79 1.66 5.36 -16.48
CA CYS A 79 2.26 4.02 -16.50
C CYS A 79 2.78 3.61 -17.88
N GLY A 80 2.39 4.33 -18.95
CA GLY A 80 2.81 3.95 -20.29
C GLY A 80 2.49 2.49 -20.58
N ASP A 81 3.49 1.75 -21.04
CA ASP A 81 3.38 0.32 -21.36
C ASP A 81 3.87 -0.60 -20.23
N ASP A 82 4.22 -0.07 -19.06
CA ASP A 82 4.85 -0.84 -18.00
C ASP A 82 4.02 -2.03 -17.54
N PHE A 83 2.69 -1.93 -17.60
CA PHE A 83 1.78 -2.99 -17.20
C PHE A 83 0.83 -3.40 -18.31
N ALA A 84 1.25 -3.14 -19.58
CA ALA A 84 0.39 -3.37 -20.75
C ALA A 84 -0.04 -4.83 -20.89
N ASP A 85 0.84 -5.77 -20.57
CA ASP A 85 0.56 -7.21 -20.69
C ASP A 85 -0.51 -7.68 -19.72
N ASP A 86 -0.78 -6.91 -18.69
CA ASP A 86 -1.73 -7.23 -17.63
C ASP A 86 -3.05 -6.47 -17.78
N LEU A 87 -3.20 -5.65 -18.81
CA LEU A 87 -4.41 -4.86 -19.01
C LEU A 87 -5.52 -5.70 -19.62
N TRP A 88 -6.68 -5.63 -18.97
CA TRP A 88 -7.92 -6.22 -19.49
C TRP A 88 -8.72 -5.13 -20.20
N PRO A 89 -9.51 -5.49 -21.21
CA PRO A 89 -10.43 -4.52 -21.79
C PRO A 89 -11.30 -3.87 -20.72
N GLY A 90 -11.33 -2.54 -20.69
CA GLY A 90 -12.11 -1.79 -19.70
C GLY A 90 -11.38 -1.46 -18.41
N GLN A 91 -10.16 -1.92 -18.21
CA GLN A 91 -9.34 -1.49 -17.08
C GLN A 91 -8.61 -0.20 -17.47
N GLU A 92 -8.94 0.86 -16.76
CA GLU A 92 -8.51 2.21 -17.05
C GLU A 92 -7.50 2.74 -16.05
N ASN A 93 -7.41 4.06 -15.96
CA ASN A 93 -6.52 4.79 -15.08
C ASN A 93 -6.52 4.23 -13.65
N GLY A 94 -5.34 4.02 -13.09
CA GLY A 94 -5.19 3.50 -11.73
C GLY A 94 -4.92 2.01 -11.63
N TYR A 95 -5.03 1.28 -12.73
CA TYR A 95 -4.72 -0.16 -12.74
C TYR A 95 -3.30 -0.44 -12.23
N TRP A 96 -2.36 0.39 -12.60
CA TRP A 96 -0.97 0.28 -12.16
C TRP A 96 -0.82 0.31 -10.64
N LYS A 97 -1.72 1.02 -9.94
CA LYS A 97 -1.71 1.06 -8.47
C LYS A 97 -1.88 -0.33 -7.87
N ASN A 98 -2.86 -1.07 -8.38
CA ASN A 98 -3.11 -2.42 -7.90
C ASN A 98 -1.95 -3.37 -8.22
N ARG A 99 -1.37 -3.22 -9.39
CA ARG A 99 -0.22 -4.04 -9.79
C ARG A 99 0.98 -3.79 -8.87
N LEU A 100 1.25 -2.54 -8.54
CA LEU A 100 2.32 -2.21 -7.58
C LEU A 100 2.04 -2.77 -6.19
N ARG A 101 0.81 -2.62 -5.69
CA ARG A 101 0.47 -3.12 -4.35
C ARG A 101 0.66 -4.62 -4.22
N THR A 102 0.37 -5.36 -5.27
CA THR A 102 0.42 -6.83 -5.25
C THR A 102 1.76 -7.38 -5.71
N ALA A 103 2.66 -6.55 -6.18
CA ALA A 103 3.98 -6.98 -6.63
C ALA A 103 4.82 -7.49 -5.46
N SER A 104 5.69 -8.47 -5.75
CA SER A 104 6.65 -8.94 -4.76
C SER A 104 7.66 -7.83 -4.40
N THR A 105 8.32 -7.97 -3.26
CA THR A 105 9.37 -7.03 -2.86
C THR A 105 10.47 -6.96 -3.92
N GLU A 106 10.85 -8.10 -4.48
CA GLU A 106 11.87 -8.16 -5.52
C GLU A 106 11.43 -7.41 -6.78
N ARG A 107 10.17 -7.58 -7.19
CA ARG A 107 9.63 -6.87 -8.36
C ARG A 107 9.59 -5.37 -8.11
N LEU A 108 9.22 -4.93 -6.92
CA LEU A 108 9.23 -3.51 -6.56
C LEU A 108 10.63 -2.92 -6.64
N ARG A 109 11.64 -3.66 -6.19
CA ARG A 109 13.04 -3.22 -6.27
C ARG A 109 13.47 -3.03 -7.72
N GLN A 110 13.10 -3.94 -8.61
CA GLN A 110 13.39 -3.84 -10.03
C GLN A 110 12.76 -2.61 -10.65
N ILE A 111 11.47 -2.40 -10.39
CA ILE A 111 10.74 -1.23 -10.92
C ILE A 111 11.34 0.06 -10.36
N TYR A 112 11.63 0.08 -9.07
CA TYR A 112 12.24 1.25 -8.43
C TYR A 112 13.58 1.60 -9.08
N PHE A 113 14.42 0.59 -9.32
CA PHE A 113 15.69 0.81 -9.99
C PHE A 113 15.51 1.36 -11.41
N GLU A 114 14.54 0.85 -12.17
CA GLU A 114 14.26 1.35 -13.52
C GLU A 114 13.87 2.84 -13.52
N LYS A 115 13.14 3.28 -12.49
CA LYS A 115 12.63 4.66 -12.45
C LYS A 115 13.61 5.65 -11.81
N PHE A 116 14.35 5.22 -10.82
CA PHE A 116 15.21 6.10 -10.03
C PHE A 116 16.71 5.84 -10.15
N GLY A 117 17.09 4.72 -10.77
CA GLY A 117 18.51 4.38 -10.95
C GLY A 117 19.21 3.91 -9.69
N VAL A 118 18.52 3.75 -8.59
CA VAL A 118 19.06 3.29 -7.31
C VAL A 118 18.09 2.31 -6.67
N ILE A 119 18.57 1.51 -5.72
CA ILE A 119 17.72 0.61 -4.92
C ILE A 119 17.87 1.07 -3.47
N PRO A 120 16.75 1.36 -2.75
CA PRO A 120 16.85 1.73 -1.35
C PRO A 120 17.36 0.55 -0.52
N CYS A 121 18.10 0.86 0.54
CA CYS A 121 18.60 -0.16 1.46
C CYS A 121 17.56 -0.43 2.55
N MET A 122 17.30 -1.70 2.82
CA MET A 122 16.45 -2.09 3.93
C MET A 122 17.23 -1.94 5.23
N GLN A 123 16.69 -1.16 6.16
CA GLN A 123 17.30 -0.93 7.46
C GLN A 123 16.79 -1.90 8.52
#